data_c3235c76b9c7c6e398cce641968876d8
#
_entry.id   c3235c76b9c7c6e398cce641968876d8
#
_cell.length_a   1.000
_cell.length_b   1.000
_cell.length_c   1.000
_cell.angle_alpha   90.00
_cell.angle_beta   90.00
_cell.angle_gamma   90.00
#
_symmetry.space_group_name_H-M   'P 1'
#
loop_
_entity.id
_entity.type
_entity.pdbx_description
1 polymer ?
#
loop_
_entity_poly.entity_id
_entity_poly.type
_entity_poly.pdbx_seq_one_letter_code
_entity_poly.pdbx_strand_id
1 'polypeptide(L)'
;YVVPEIRNGQTHMRTANLTFHYVFVRGELPDVKALCGQDNGFSFLIDRGSTERYATVSDQDMANFRNIARAYHNSLPYYPLQDIDLDDGDLVEVVNGDFPGLIGRFMPKAKSKSGDIVLSIFQGIGTVAFNIKNTDVRVLEFSRHATRANDQIDAIVPHLLQAMRLFHADQNLPQPLLAKLTVFARRMAVVKVNNRKLNAKLQALLYGANLILGDMTAADAALARYQELSTSITNPWTAALTRLIFAVLSTPPHSSLLTTHSSLVTMTSDLSSPTSKFQRQLADEYAYYNAECINSSAGCPSRASTRT
;
A
#
# COMPACT_ATOMS: atom_id res chain seq x y z
N TYR A 1 -6.95 -30.73 11.10
CA TYR A 1 -7.38 -30.72 9.71
C TYR A 1 -7.73 -32.11 9.24
N VAL A 2 -8.50 -32.22 8.16
CA VAL A 2 -8.93 -33.49 7.61
C VAL A 2 -8.12 -33.84 6.37
N VAL A 3 -7.53 -35.02 6.35
CA VAL A 3 -6.76 -35.53 5.20
C VAL A 3 -7.34 -36.82 4.67
N PRO A 4 -7.37 -37.04 3.35
CA PRO A 4 -7.69 -38.33 2.77
C PRO A 4 -6.55 -39.32 3.05
N GLU A 5 -6.89 -40.48 3.58
CA GLU A 5 -5.97 -41.61 3.77
C GLU A 5 -6.47 -42.82 2.98
N ILE A 6 -5.64 -43.40 2.15
CA ILE A 6 -6.01 -44.60 1.40
C ILE A 6 -5.69 -45.84 2.23
N ARG A 7 -6.74 -46.57 2.63
CA ARG A 7 -6.61 -47.88 3.31
C ARG A 7 -7.35 -48.94 2.50
N ASN A 8 -6.68 -50.01 2.17
CA ASN A 8 -7.25 -51.12 1.39
C ASN A 8 -7.90 -50.69 0.08
N GLY A 9 -7.35 -49.69 -0.62
CA GLY A 9 -7.90 -49.19 -1.87
C GLY A 9 -9.10 -48.25 -1.71
N GLN A 10 -9.58 -47.98 -0.51
CA GLN A 10 -10.66 -47.02 -0.21
C GLN A 10 -10.12 -45.76 0.44
N THR A 11 -10.70 -44.63 0.06
CA THR A 11 -10.35 -43.33 0.65
C THR A 11 -11.15 -43.12 1.94
N HIS A 12 -10.46 -43.01 3.06
CA HIS A 12 -11.01 -42.65 4.35
C HIS A 12 -10.56 -41.23 4.73
N MET A 13 -11.46 -40.45 5.33
CA MET A 13 -11.11 -39.13 5.85
C MET A 13 -10.61 -39.25 7.29
N ARG A 14 -9.37 -38.84 7.53
CA ARG A 14 -8.77 -38.86 8.85
C ARG A 14 -8.56 -37.45 9.38
N THR A 15 -8.90 -37.23 10.66
CA THR A 15 -8.53 -36.01 11.37
C THR A 15 -7.06 -36.10 11.84
N ALA A 16 -6.28 -35.11 11.46
CA ALA A 16 -4.88 -34.96 11.91
C ALA A 16 -4.70 -33.62 12.66
N ASN A 17 -3.76 -33.61 13.61
CA ASN A 17 -3.42 -32.37 14.32
C ASN A 17 -2.63 -31.44 13.40
N LEU A 18 -3.05 -30.17 13.28
CA LEU A 18 -2.37 -29.18 12.45
C LEU A 18 -0.92 -28.93 12.91
N THR A 19 -0.74 -28.88 14.21
CA THR A 19 0.56 -28.61 14.83
C THR A 19 1.39 -29.88 15.06
N PHE A 20 0.92 -31.04 14.55
CA PHE A 20 1.55 -32.35 14.75
C PHE A 20 1.78 -32.63 16.26
N HIS A 21 3.02 -32.70 16.70
CA HIS A 21 3.42 -32.92 18.09
C HIS A 21 3.90 -31.61 18.77
N TYR A 22 3.74 -30.45 18.10
CA TYR A 22 4.20 -29.19 18.68
C TYR A 22 3.16 -28.59 19.64
N VAL A 23 3.66 -28.05 20.74
CA VAL A 23 2.90 -27.31 21.74
C VAL A 23 3.46 -25.90 21.84
N PHE A 24 2.58 -24.90 21.84
CA PHE A 24 2.98 -23.51 22.02
C PHE A 24 2.97 -23.18 23.50
N VAL A 25 4.09 -22.71 24.00
CA VAL A 25 4.24 -22.27 25.39
C VAL A 25 4.49 -20.77 25.42
N ARG A 26 3.73 -20.05 26.22
CA ARG A 26 3.92 -18.61 26.45
C ARG A 26 4.60 -18.40 27.80
N GLY A 27 5.72 -17.70 27.83
CA GLY A 27 6.47 -17.37 29.02
C GLY A 27 7.81 -16.73 28.71
N GLU A 28 8.50 -16.32 29.77
CA GLU A 28 9.88 -15.86 29.64
C GLU A 28 10.82 -17.03 29.33
N LEU A 29 11.85 -16.77 28.51
CA LEU A 29 12.75 -17.81 28.04
C LEU A 29 13.40 -18.63 29.17
N PRO A 30 13.83 -18.06 30.32
CA PRO A 30 14.37 -18.85 31.45
C PRO A 30 13.37 -19.85 32.00
N ASP A 31 12.09 -19.44 32.16
CA ASP A 31 11.04 -20.27 32.72
C ASP A 31 10.70 -21.44 31.79
N VAL A 32 10.62 -21.14 30.49
CA VAL A 32 10.36 -22.17 29.47
C VAL A 32 11.55 -23.14 29.36
N LYS A 33 12.79 -22.67 29.51
CA LYS A 33 13.97 -23.53 29.56
C LYS A 33 13.95 -24.45 30.78
N ALA A 34 13.54 -23.95 31.95
CA ALA A 34 13.40 -24.74 33.16
C ALA A 34 12.36 -25.85 32.97
N LEU A 35 11.23 -25.56 32.31
CA LEU A 35 10.21 -26.55 31.97
C LEU A 35 10.75 -27.67 31.08
N CYS A 36 11.53 -27.32 30.03
CA CYS A 36 12.12 -28.33 29.14
C CYS A 36 13.24 -29.14 29.77
N GLY A 37 13.91 -28.60 30.80
CA GLY A 37 15.01 -29.28 31.50
C GLY A 37 14.57 -30.29 32.60
N GLN A 38 13.27 -30.51 32.81
CA GLN A 38 12.73 -31.36 33.88
C GLN A 38 12.38 -32.78 33.41
N ASP A 39 13.03 -33.33 32.40
CA ASP A 39 12.74 -34.68 31.85
C ASP A 39 11.26 -34.87 31.40
N ASN A 40 10.57 -33.79 31.08
CA ASN A 40 9.16 -33.79 30.70
C ASN A 40 8.91 -34.24 29.27
N GLY A 41 9.94 -34.68 28.54
CA GLY A 41 9.83 -35.09 27.14
C GLY A 41 9.60 -33.94 26.17
N PHE A 42 9.70 -32.67 26.60
CA PHE A 42 9.62 -31.50 25.75
C PHE A 42 11.00 -31.04 25.31
N SER A 43 11.12 -30.68 24.06
CA SER A 43 12.31 -30.04 23.48
C SER A 43 11.94 -28.81 22.67
N PHE A 44 12.84 -27.84 22.63
CA PHE A 44 12.64 -26.66 21.79
C PHE A 44 12.70 -27.02 20.30
N LEU A 45 11.79 -26.46 19.54
CA LEU A 45 11.94 -26.42 18.08
C LEU A 45 13.06 -25.45 17.72
N ILE A 46 14.03 -25.93 16.95
CA ILE A 46 15.17 -25.12 16.51
C ILE A 46 14.83 -24.42 15.19
N ASP A 47 14.94 -23.09 15.19
CA ASP A 47 14.89 -22.30 13.97
C ASP A 47 16.31 -22.11 13.41
N ARG A 48 16.57 -22.73 12.26
CA ARG A 48 17.88 -22.66 11.60
C ARG A 48 18.15 -21.30 10.96
N GLY A 49 17.11 -20.47 10.77
CA GLY A 49 17.21 -19.13 10.19
C GLY A 49 17.33 -18.01 11.19
N SER A 50 17.14 -18.30 12.51
CA SER A 50 17.17 -17.31 13.59
C SER A 50 18.49 -17.29 14.34
N THR A 51 18.93 -16.09 14.73
CA THR A 51 20.09 -15.92 15.62
C THR A 51 19.84 -16.47 17.02
N GLU A 52 18.59 -16.54 17.45
CA GLU A 52 18.18 -17.02 18.78
C GLU A 52 18.09 -18.54 18.89
N ARG A 53 18.20 -19.25 17.77
CA ARG A 53 18.13 -20.71 17.65
C ARG A 53 16.80 -21.37 18.04
N TYR A 54 15.90 -20.73 18.75
CA TYR A 54 14.60 -21.28 19.14
C TYR A 54 13.51 -20.71 18.23
N ALA A 55 12.60 -21.58 17.77
CA ALA A 55 11.45 -21.11 17.00
C ALA A 55 10.50 -20.36 17.93
N THR A 56 10.17 -19.13 17.57
CA THR A 56 9.22 -18.27 18.28
C THR A 56 8.05 -17.92 17.36
N VAL A 57 6.88 -17.72 17.98
CA VAL A 57 5.68 -17.24 17.27
C VAL A 57 5.30 -15.91 17.90
N SER A 58 5.07 -14.88 17.07
CA SER A 58 4.67 -13.58 17.59
C SER A 58 3.30 -13.63 18.28
N ASP A 59 3.06 -12.75 19.25
CA ASP A 59 1.74 -12.65 19.89
C ASP A 59 0.63 -12.37 18.87
N GLN A 60 0.93 -11.62 17.81
CA GLN A 60 -0.01 -11.32 16.71
C GLN A 60 -0.35 -12.57 15.90
N ASP A 61 0.66 -13.35 15.50
CA ASP A 61 0.44 -14.59 14.73
C ASP A 61 -0.33 -15.62 15.55
N MET A 62 -0.02 -15.70 16.84
CA MET A 62 -0.77 -16.58 17.76
C MET A 62 -2.22 -16.10 17.95
N ALA A 63 -2.47 -14.80 18.04
CA ALA A 63 -3.82 -14.25 18.11
C ALA A 63 -4.60 -14.54 16.82
N ASN A 64 -3.99 -14.34 15.67
CA ASN A 64 -4.55 -14.66 14.36
C ASN A 64 -4.90 -16.14 14.23
N PHE A 65 -3.97 -17.01 14.61
CA PHE A 65 -4.19 -18.47 14.62
C PHE A 65 -5.37 -18.88 15.50
N ARG A 66 -5.44 -18.32 16.73
CA ARG A 66 -6.56 -18.59 17.66
C ARG A 66 -7.90 -18.12 17.12
N ASN A 67 -7.95 -16.98 16.42
CA ASN A 67 -9.18 -16.46 15.82
C ASN A 67 -9.70 -17.40 14.73
N ILE A 68 -8.81 -17.87 13.85
CA ILE A 68 -9.17 -18.84 12.81
C ILE A 68 -9.58 -20.17 13.46
N ALA A 69 -8.82 -20.68 14.46
CA ALA A 69 -9.12 -21.93 15.12
C ALA A 69 -10.50 -21.93 15.80
N ARG A 70 -10.95 -20.78 16.31
CA ARG A 70 -12.28 -20.63 16.89
C ARG A 70 -13.40 -20.62 15.85
N ALA A 71 -13.15 -20.06 14.67
CA ALA A 71 -14.14 -19.99 13.61
C ALA A 71 -14.36 -21.34 12.92
N TYR A 72 -13.31 -22.15 12.81
CA TYR A 72 -13.36 -23.47 12.18
C TYR A 72 -13.44 -24.58 13.26
N HIS A 73 -14.62 -24.80 13.83
CA HIS A 73 -14.84 -25.70 14.96
C HIS A 73 -14.45 -27.16 14.71
N ASN A 74 -14.56 -27.66 13.47
CA ASN A 74 -14.40 -29.08 13.17
C ASN A 74 -13.10 -29.44 12.45
N SER A 75 -12.54 -28.54 11.65
CA SER A 75 -11.26 -28.76 10.96
C SER A 75 -10.65 -27.45 10.51
N LEU A 76 -9.47 -27.13 10.99
CA LEU A 76 -8.71 -26.01 10.49
C LEU A 76 -8.25 -26.26 9.06
N PRO A 77 -8.39 -25.29 8.15
CA PRO A 77 -7.78 -25.37 6.84
C PRO A 77 -6.26 -25.45 6.98
N TYR A 78 -5.68 -26.51 6.46
CA TYR A 78 -4.23 -26.66 6.36
C TYR A 78 -3.75 -26.19 5.01
N TYR A 79 -2.69 -25.39 5.02
CA TYR A 79 -2.05 -24.94 3.79
C TYR A 79 -0.54 -25.17 3.87
N PRO A 80 0.05 -26.03 3.00
CA PRO A 80 1.48 -26.17 2.92
C PRO A 80 2.07 -24.91 2.30
N LEU A 81 2.83 -24.12 3.07
CA LEU A 81 3.42 -22.86 2.62
C LEU A 81 4.48 -23.03 1.54
N GLN A 82 4.96 -24.28 1.33
CA GLN A 82 5.96 -24.59 0.30
C GLN A 82 5.43 -24.35 -1.13
N ASP A 83 4.12 -24.39 -1.31
CA ASP A 83 3.46 -24.23 -2.62
C ASP A 83 2.97 -22.81 -2.88
N ILE A 84 3.19 -21.87 -1.95
CA ILE A 84 2.70 -20.48 -2.08
C ILE A 84 3.88 -19.53 -2.01
N ASP A 85 3.98 -18.67 -3.01
CA ASP A 85 4.79 -17.47 -2.90
C ASP A 85 4.04 -16.43 -2.02
N LEU A 86 4.35 -16.42 -0.73
CA LEU A 86 3.78 -15.46 0.22
C LEU A 86 4.17 -14.01 -0.11
N ASP A 87 5.23 -13.81 -0.90
CA ASP A 87 5.65 -12.47 -1.34
C ASP A 87 4.68 -11.88 -2.36
N ASP A 88 3.86 -12.70 -3.03
CA ASP A 88 2.85 -12.25 -4.00
C ASP A 88 1.58 -11.66 -3.36
N GLY A 89 1.30 -11.95 -2.10
CA GLY A 89 0.12 -11.45 -1.40
C GLY A 89 0.36 -10.12 -0.68
N ASP A 90 -0.59 -9.20 -0.79
CA ASP A 90 -0.59 -7.99 0.05
C ASP A 90 -0.79 -8.37 1.52
N LEU A 91 -0.04 -7.77 2.44
CA LEU A 91 -0.33 -7.88 3.87
C LEU A 91 -1.55 -7.02 4.17
N VAL A 92 -2.60 -7.65 4.71
CA VAL A 92 -3.87 -6.98 4.98
C VAL A 92 -4.34 -7.24 6.40
N GLU A 93 -5.20 -6.36 6.88
CA GLU A 93 -6.01 -6.56 8.09
C GLU A 93 -7.48 -6.65 7.68
N VAL A 94 -8.19 -7.64 8.20
CA VAL A 94 -9.64 -7.75 8.06
C VAL A 94 -10.30 -6.74 8.99
N VAL A 95 -11.10 -5.83 8.44
CA VAL A 95 -11.79 -4.79 9.21
C VAL A 95 -13.26 -5.13 9.47
N ASN A 96 -13.86 -5.98 8.62
CA ASN A 96 -15.25 -6.41 8.74
C ASN A 96 -15.38 -7.91 8.43
N GLY A 97 -16.54 -8.52 8.74
CA GLY A 97 -16.86 -9.92 8.46
C GLY A 97 -16.55 -10.86 9.63
N ASP A 98 -16.25 -12.13 9.30
CA ASP A 98 -16.13 -13.20 10.31
C ASP A 98 -14.80 -13.19 11.08
N PHE A 99 -13.80 -12.47 10.60
CA PHE A 99 -12.43 -12.47 11.15
C PHE A 99 -11.89 -11.06 11.42
N PRO A 100 -12.60 -10.16 12.11
CA PRO A 100 -12.13 -8.82 12.35
C PRO A 100 -10.81 -8.81 13.14
N GLY A 101 -9.86 -7.97 12.71
CA GLY A 101 -8.51 -7.89 13.29
C GLY A 101 -7.54 -8.97 12.81
N LEU A 102 -7.95 -9.88 11.91
CA LEU A 102 -7.07 -10.86 11.32
C LEU A 102 -6.06 -10.18 10.38
N ILE A 103 -4.77 -10.42 10.60
CA ILE A 103 -3.69 -9.92 9.74
C ILE A 103 -3.02 -11.09 9.03
N GLY A 104 -2.91 -11.01 7.70
CA GLY A 104 -2.26 -12.06 6.90
C GLY A 104 -2.06 -11.64 5.45
N ARG A 105 -1.49 -12.53 4.64
CA ARG A 105 -1.27 -12.29 3.20
C ARG A 105 -2.54 -12.59 2.41
N PHE A 106 -3.06 -11.59 1.72
CA PHE A 106 -4.28 -11.70 0.93
C PHE A 106 -3.96 -12.18 -0.49
N MET A 107 -4.48 -13.36 -0.82
CA MET A 107 -4.34 -13.99 -2.13
C MET A 107 -5.65 -13.80 -2.90
N PRO A 108 -5.72 -12.85 -3.85
CA PRO A 108 -6.95 -12.59 -4.60
C PRO A 108 -7.28 -13.76 -5.52
N LYS A 109 -8.56 -14.14 -5.57
CA LYS A 109 -9.05 -15.13 -6.53
C LYS A 109 -9.28 -14.47 -7.89
N ALA A 110 -8.84 -15.11 -8.96
CA ALA A 110 -9.05 -14.63 -10.31
C ALA A 110 -10.54 -14.41 -10.60
N LYS A 111 -10.90 -13.25 -11.16
CA LYS A 111 -12.28 -12.86 -11.53
C LYS A 111 -13.26 -12.80 -10.35
N SER A 112 -12.81 -12.81 -9.10
CA SER A 112 -13.64 -12.71 -7.89
C SER A 112 -13.44 -11.38 -7.17
N LYS A 113 -14.48 -10.95 -6.42
CA LYS A 113 -14.38 -9.82 -5.47
C LYS A 113 -13.95 -10.27 -4.08
N SER A 114 -13.46 -11.49 -3.96
CA SER A 114 -12.96 -12.09 -2.73
C SER A 114 -11.60 -12.74 -2.94
N GLY A 115 -10.90 -13.03 -1.86
CA GLY A 115 -9.66 -13.76 -1.83
C GLY A 115 -9.56 -14.58 -0.55
N ASP A 116 -8.45 -15.26 -0.39
CA ASP A 116 -8.14 -16.03 0.80
C ASP A 116 -7.01 -15.31 1.56
N ILE A 117 -7.06 -15.34 2.90
CA ILE A 117 -5.98 -14.79 3.72
C ILE A 117 -5.16 -15.96 4.24
N VAL A 118 -3.90 -15.98 3.85
CA VAL A 118 -2.93 -16.98 4.27
C VAL A 118 -2.14 -16.44 5.45
N LEU A 119 -2.04 -17.25 6.49
CA LEU A 119 -1.23 -16.98 7.68
C LEU A 119 -0.11 -18.00 7.78
N SER A 120 1.10 -17.52 7.92
CA SER A 120 2.23 -18.34 8.36
C SER A 120 2.19 -18.44 9.87
N ILE A 121 2.18 -19.66 10.42
CA ILE A 121 2.22 -19.88 11.87
C ILE A 121 3.66 -20.09 12.30
N PHE A 122 4.34 -21.04 11.67
CA PHE A 122 5.77 -21.30 11.83
C PHE A 122 6.28 -22.23 10.71
N GLN A 123 7.55 -22.18 10.40
CA GLN A 123 8.35 -23.04 9.51
C GLN A 123 7.54 -23.93 8.54
N GLY A 124 6.97 -23.34 7.47
CA GLY A 124 6.27 -24.09 6.44
C GLY A 124 4.84 -24.51 6.77
N ILE A 125 4.33 -24.18 7.96
CA ILE A 125 2.94 -24.43 8.34
C ILE A 125 2.14 -23.15 8.30
N GLY A 126 1.07 -23.17 7.53
CA GLY A 126 0.12 -22.08 7.43
C GLY A 126 -1.33 -22.52 7.57
N THR A 127 -2.19 -21.57 7.85
CA THR A 127 -3.64 -21.71 7.81
C THR A 127 -4.24 -20.64 6.92
N VAL A 128 -5.51 -20.82 6.52
CA VAL A 128 -6.18 -19.96 5.56
C VAL A 128 -7.55 -19.58 6.07
N ALA A 129 -7.89 -18.29 5.98
CA ALA A 129 -9.26 -17.82 6.06
C ALA A 129 -9.80 -17.64 4.63
N PHE A 130 -10.86 -18.38 4.30
CA PHE A 130 -11.38 -18.42 2.94
C PHE A 130 -12.44 -17.34 2.66
N ASN A 131 -12.52 -16.94 1.39
CA ASN A 131 -13.60 -16.11 0.84
C ASN A 131 -13.78 -14.74 1.49
N ILE A 132 -12.70 -14.12 1.93
CA ILE A 132 -12.73 -12.75 2.47
C ILE A 132 -13.00 -11.77 1.32
N LYS A 133 -13.97 -10.88 1.49
CA LYS A 133 -14.30 -9.88 0.47
C LYS A 133 -13.22 -8.80 0.40
N ASN A 134 -12.94 -8.30 -0.80
CA ASN A 134 -11.98 -7.22 -1.00
C ASN A 134 -12.36 -5.93 -0.25
N THR A 135 -13.66 -5.72 0.02
CA THR A 135 -14.19 -4.57 0.77
C THR A 135 -13.94 -4.66 2.27
N ASP A 136 -13.69 -5.86 2.77
CA ASP A 136 -13.59 -6.14 4.20
C ASP A 136 -12.13 -6.13 4.68
N VAL A 137 -11.18 -5.82 3.79
CA VAL A 137 -9.76 -5.78 4.10
C VAL A 137 -9.17 -4.39 3.97
N ARG A 138 -8.26 -4.06 4.87
CA ARG A 138 -7.40 -2.87 4.82
C ARG A 138 -5.98 -3.32 4.50
N VAL A 139 -5.38 -2.77 3.42
CA VAL A 139 -3.99 -3.07 3.06
C VAL A 139 -3.06 -2.38 4.05
N LEU A 140 -2.13 -3.13 4.63
CA LEU A 140 -1.05 -2.67 5.50
C LEU A 140 0.26 -2.53 4.75
N GLU A 141 0.53 -3.50 3.84
CA GLU A 141 1.74 -3.54 3.02
C GLU A 141 1.41 -4.13 1.65
N PHE A 142 1.87 -3.50 0.58
CA PHE A 142 1.74 -4.07 -0.75
C PHE A 142 2.84 -5.09 -1.03
N SER A 143 2.47 -6.15 -1.76
CA SER A 143 3.41 -7.15 -2.26
C SER A 143 4.48 -6.51 -3.16
N ARG A 144 5.59 -7.23 -3.36
CA ARG A 144 6.69 -6.74 -4.24
C ARG A 144 6.26 -6.66 -5.71
N HIS A 145 5.35 -7.49 -6.16
CA HIS A 145 4.81 -7.54 -7.53
C HIS A 145 3.62 -6.58 -7.76
N ALA A 146 3.80 -5.38 -7.42
CA ALA A 146 2.92 -4.24 -7.17
C ALA A 146 1.97 -3.76 -8.31
N THR A 147 1.43 -4.59 -9.19
CA THR A 147 0.40 -4.16 -10.16
C THR A 147 -0.82 -3.56 -9.46
N ARG A 148 -1.32 -4.23 -8.43
CA ARG A 148 -2.47 -3.77 -7.64
C ARG A 148 -2.17 -2.48 -6.86
N ALA A 149 -0.95 -2.34 -6.36
CA ALA A 149 -0.50 -1.11 -5.71
C ALA A 149 -0.48 0.07 -6.68
N ASN A 150 0.04 -0.16 -7.90
CA ASN A 150 0.01 0.87 -8.95
C ASN A 150 -1.43 1.31 -9.24
N ASP A 151 -2.35 0.37 -9.45
CA ASP A 151 -3.75 0.67 -9.78
C ASP A 151 -4.43 1.48 -8.66
N GLN A 152 -4.20 1.14 -7.40
CA GLN A 152 -4.77 1.86 -6.26
C GLN A 152 -4.19 3.27 -6.09
N ILE A 153 -2.88 3.43 -6.31
CA ILE A 153 -2.20 4.73 -6.27
C ILE A 153 -2.61 5.57 -7.47
N ASP A 154 -2.73 4.97 -8.66
CA ASP A 154 -3.09 5.68 -9.89
C ASP A 154 -4.55 6.13 -9.92
N ALA A 155 -5.43 5.44 -9.21
CA ALA A 155 -6.84 5.80 -9.12
C ALA A 155 -7.09 7.22 -8.55
N ILE A 156 -6.17 7.75 -7.73
CA ILE A 156 -6.32 9.12 -7.19
C ILE A 156 -5.85 10.21 -8.15
N VAL A 157 -4.98 9.89 -9.11
CA VAL A 157 -4.34 10.89 -9.97
C VAL A 157 -5.34 11.81 -10.67
N PRO A 158 -6.41 11.32 -11.34
CA PRO A 158 -7.40 12.19 -11.98
C PRO A 158 -8.06 13.17 -11.01
N HIS A 159 -8.32 12.71 -9.78
CA HIS A 159 -8.97 13.52 -8.75
C HIS A 159 -8.02 14.56 -8.17
N LEU A 160 -6.75 14.20 -7.98
CA LEU A 160 -5.74 15.14 -7.52
C LEU A 160 -5.50 16.23 -8.57
N LEU A 161 -5.37 15.88 -9.84
CA LEU A 161 -5.19 16.84 -10.93
C LEU A 161 -6.38 17.81 -11.01
N GLN A 162 -7.61 17.31 -10.91
CA GLN A 162 -8.80 18.15 -10.84
C GLN A 162 -8.77 19.08 -9.61
N ALA A 163 -8.40 18.56 -8.45
CA ALA A 163 -8.31 19.37 -7.23
C ALA A 163 -7.22 20.44 -7.33
N MET A 164 -6.08 20.13 -7.94
CA MET A 164 -5.01 21.10 -8.19
C MET A 164 -5.48 22.28 -9.07
N ARG A 165 -6.27 22.04 -10.12
CA ARG A 165 -6.84 23.10 -10.95
C ARG A 165 -7.73 24.03 -10.14
N LEU A 166 -8.65 23.47 -9.33
CA LEU A 166 -9.56 24.25 -8.50
C LEU A 166 -8.81 25.03 -7.42
N PHE A 167 -7.84 24.38 -6.78
CA PHE A 167 -7.00 25.00 -5.75
C PHE A 167 -6.19 26.18 -6.31
N HIS A 168 -5.58 26.00 -7.49
CA HIS A 168 -4.82 27.04 -8.17
C HIS A 168 -5.70 28.23 -8.61
N ALA A 169 -6.94 27.94 -9.05
CA ALA A 169 -7.91 28.95 -9.42
C ALA A 169 -8.64 29.60 -8.22
N ASP A 170 -8.22 29.32 -6.98
CA ASP A 170 -8.85 29.76 -5.74
C ASP A 170 -10.36 29.45 -5.67
N GLN A 171 -10.74 28.30 -6.24
CA GLN A 171 -12.12 27.85 -6.26
C GLN A 171 -12.37 26.83 -5.15
N ASN A 172 -13.59 26.84 -4.60
CA ASN A 172 -14.00 25.87 -3.60
C ASN A 172 -14.00 24.45 -4.16
N LEU A 173 -13.35 23.52 -3.46
CA LEU A 173 -13.36 22.13 -3.86
C LEU A 173 -14.71 21.48 -3.51
N PRO A 174 -15.34 20.74 -4.45
CA PRO A 174 -16.56 19.98 -4.18
C PRO A 174 -16.35 18.96 -3.05
N GLN A 175 -17.33 18.81 -2.16
CA GLN A 175 -17.28 17.86 -1.04
C GLN A 175 -16.93 16.42 -1.45
N PRO A 176 -17.45 15.86 -2.56
CA PRO A 176 -17.08 14.52 -2.99
C PRO A 176 -15.58 14.40 -3.34
N LEU A 177 -14.98 15.46 -3.87
CA LEU A 177 -13.55 15.48 -4.22
C LEU A 177 -12.69 15.56 -2.96
N LEU A 178 -13.04 16.42 -2.02
CA LEU A 178 -12.40 16.51 -0.69
C LEU A 178 -12.45 15.16 0.04
N ALA A 179 -13.62 14.51 0.04
CA ALA A 179 -13.77 13.19 0.67
C ALA A 179 -12.83 12.14 0.06
N LYS A 180 -12.69 12.12 -1.28
CA LYS A 180 -11.77 11.19 -1.96
C LYS A 180 -10.32 11.44 -1.58
N LEU A 181 -9.88 12.70 -1.56
CA LEU A 181 -8.52 13.06 -1.16
C LEU A 181 -8.26 12.71 0.31
N THR A 182 -9.21 12.99 1.19
CA THR A 182 -9.11 12.66 2.63
C THR A 182 -8.99 11.15 2.86
N VAL A 183 -9.84 10.35 2.19
CA VAL A 183 -9.78 8.89 2.29
C VAL A 183 -8.45 8.36 1.75
N PHE A 184 -7.97 8.88 0.62
CA PHE A 184 -6.67 8.51 0.06
C PHE A 184 -5.54 8.85 1.04
N ALA A 185 -5.46 10.09 1.52
CA ALA A 185 -4.42 10.55 2.40
C ALA A 185 -4.35 9.70 3.69
N ARG A 186 -5.48 9.51 4.37
CA ARG A 186 -5.55 8.70 5.60
C ARG A 186 -5.19 7.23 5.37
N ARG A 187 -5.68 6.64 4.28
CA ARG A 187 -5.46 5.23 3.97
C ARG A 187 -3.99 4.97 3.61
N MET A 188 -3.42 5.81 2.74
CA MET A 188 -2.08 5.59 2.20
C MET A 188 -0.95 6.08 3.12
N ALA A 189 -1.23 6.91 4.12
CA ALA A 189 -0.23 7.36 5.09
C ALA A 189 0.39 6.21 5.89
N VAL A 190 -0.37 5.14 6.14
CA VAL A 190 0.04 4.00 6.98
C VAL A 190 0.51 2.79 6.16
N VAL A 191 0.35 2.82 4.84
CA VAL A 191 0.68 1.68 3.97
C VAL A 191 2.16 1.65 3.65
N LYS A 192 2.81 0.50 3.85
CA LYS A 192 4.19 0.27 3.41
C LYS A 192 4.22 -0.11 1.93
N VAL A 193 5.08 0.57 1.18
CA VAL A 193 5.34 0.30 -0.24
C VAL A 193 6.82 -0.02 -0.39
N ASN A 194 7.14 -1.29 -0.60
CA ASN A 194 8.53 -1.77 -0.69
C ASN A 194 9.22 -1.38 -2.00
N ASN A 195 8.45 -1.11 -3.06
CA ASN A 195 9.00 -0.64 -4.32
C ASN A 195 9.35 0.86 -4.22
N ARG A 196 10.65 1.18 -4.24
CA ARG A 196 11.15 2.57 -4.08
C ARG A 196 10.57 3.55 -5.10
N LYS A 197 10.43 3.14 -6.38
CA LYS A 197 9.86 3.98 -7.45
C LYS A 197 8.40 4.31 -7.20
N LEU A 198 7.63 3.30 -6.81
CA LEU A 198 6.22 3.45 -6.49
C LEU A 198 6.02 4.25 -5.21
N ASN A 199 6.87 4.04 -4.20
CA ASN A 199 6.84 4.82 -2.96
C ASN A 199 7.14 6.30 -3.23
N ALA A 200 8.14 6.62 -4.07
CA ALA A 200 8.40 8.01 -4.46
C ALA A 200 7.17 8.67 -5.12
N LYS A 201 6.49 7.97 -6.04
CA LYS A 201 5.23 8.44 -6.63
C LYS A 201 4.15 8.66 -5.57
N LEU A 202 3.96 7.71 -4.66
CA LEU A 202 3.01 7.80 -3.56
C LEU A 202 3.26 9.03 -2.68
N GLN A 203 4.53 9.28 -2.30
CA GLN A 203 4.86 10.42 -1.45
C GLN A 203 4.57 11.76 -2.15
N ALA A 204 4.82 11.88 -3.46
CA ALA A 204 4.44 13.08 -4.20
C ALA A 204 2.92 13.30 -4.25
N LEU A 205 2.13 12.22 -4.43
CA LEU A 205 0.67 12.31 -4.40
C LEU A 205 0.13 12.65 -3.01
N LEU A 206 0.73 12.09 -1.95
CA LEU A 206 0.39 12.42 -0.56
C LEU A 206 0.72 13.87 -0.22
N TYR A 207 1.86 14.38 -0.68
CA TYR A 207 2.22 15.78 -0.54
C TYR A 207 1.13 16.67 -1.14
N GLY A 208 0.77 16.44 -2.41
CA GLY A 208 -0.24 17.25 -3.08
C GLY A 208 -1.63 17.16 -2.42
N ALA A 209 -2.05 15.96 -2.04
CA ALA A 209 -3.34 15.77 -1.38
C ALA A 209 -3.40 16.47 -0.01
N ASN A 210 -2.39 16.30 0.84
CA ASN A 210 -2.34 16.90 2.18
C ASN A 210 -2.24 18.43 2.12
N LEU A 211 -1.47 18.98 1.17
CA LEU A 211 -1.37 20.42 0.99
C LEU A 211 -2.73 21.03 0.61
N ILE A 212 -3.45 20.41 -0.34
CA ILE A 212 -4.80 20.85 -0.74
C ILE A 212 -5.80 20.71 0.43
N LEU A 213 -5.64 19.69 1.28
CA LEU A 213 -6.47 19.49 2.48
C LEU A 213 -6.11 20.41 3.65
N GLY A 214 -5.02 21.18 3.55
CA GLY A 214 -4.53 22.07 4.61
C GLY A 214 -3.75 21.39 5.73
N ASP A 215 -3.41 20.09 5.59
CA ASP A 215 -2.55 19.37 6.55
C ASP A 215 -1.07 19.55 6.19
N MET A 216 -0.52 20.69 6.61
CA MET A 216 0.88 21.05 6.32
C MET A 216 1.86 20.09 6.94
N THR A 217 1.59 19.57 8.13
CA THR A 217 2.47 18.63 8.82
C THR A 217 2.62 17.32 8.04
N ALA A 218 1.51 16.77 7.57
CA ALA A 218 1.52 15.57 6.76
C ALA A 218 2.12 15.83 5.35
N ALA A 219 1.92 17.02 4.79
CA ALA A 219 2.53 17.41 3.53
C ALA A 219 4.06 17.50 3.65
N ASP A 220 4.59 18.16 4.67
CA ASP A 220 6.03 18.27 4.90
C ASP A 220 6.69 16.91 5.15
N ALA A 221 6.03 16.03 5.90
CA ALA A 221 6.51 14.66 6.11
C ALA A 221 6.57 13.86 4.79
N ALA A 222 5.57 14.02 3.92
CA ALA A 222 5.55 13.37 2.61
C ALA A 222 6.64 13.97 1.69
N LEU A 223 6.86 15.27 1.72
CA LEU A 223 7.92 15.94 0.96
C LEU A 223 9.32 15.44 1.35
N ALA A 224 9.60 15.35 2.65
CA ALA A 224 10.88 14.84 3.15
C ALA A 224 11.15 13.41 2.64
N ARG A 225 10.16 12.53 2.74
CA ARG A 225 10.27 11.15 2.22
C ARG A 225 10.42 11.11 0.70
N TYR A 226 9.72 11.97 -0.03
CA TYR A 226 9.87 12.09 -1.48
C TYR A 226 11.29 12.47 -1.87
N GLN A 227 11.90 13.44 -1.19
CA GLN A 227 13.27 13.90 -1.46
C GLN A 227 14.31 12.76 -1.35
N GLU A 228 14.15 11.87 -0.35
CA GLU A 228 15.00 10.70 -0.19
C GLU A 228 14.84 9.66 -1.31
N LEU A 229 13.67 9.61 -1.94
CA LEU A 229 13.29 8.58 -2.92
C LEU A 229 13.30 9.09 -4.36
N SER A 230 13.34 10.40 -4.60
CA SER A 230 13.14 11.06 -5.90
C SER A 230 14.07 10.54 -7.00
N THR A 231 15.33 10.22 -6.64
CA THR A 231 16.34 9.68 -7.57
C THR A 231 15.97 8.29 -8.12
N SER A 232 15.03 7.59 -7.49
CA SER A 232 14.58 6.26 -7.93
C SER A 232 13.58 6.32 -9.09
N ILE A 233 12.98 7.49 -9.40
CA ILE A 233 12.00 7.67 -10.47
C ILE A 233 12.71 7.66 -11.82
N THR A 234 12.54 6.58 -12.56
CA THR A 234 13.12 6.40 -13.91
C THR A 234 12.10 6.55 -15.03
N ASN A 235 10.79 6.45 -14.73
CA ASN A 235 9.74 6.58 -15.72
C ASN A 235 9.49 8.08 -16.00
N PRO A 236 9.63 8.56 -17.26
CA PRO A 236 9.51 9.98 -17.60
C PRO A 236 8.12 10.55 -17.31
N TRP A 237 7.04 9.76 -17.48
CA TRP A 237 5.68 10.18 -17.18
C TRP A 237 5.41 10.31 -15.69
N THR A 238 6.00 9.43 -14.87
CA THR A 238 5.93 9.56 -13.41
C THR A 238 6.74 10.78 -12.95
N ALA A 239 7.91 11.00 -13.51
CA ALA A 239 8.72 12.19 -13.24
C ALA A 239 7.97 13.48 -13.62
N ALA A 240 7.30 13.50 -14.78
CA ALA A 240 6.48 14.62 -15.19
C ALA A 240 5.34 14.87 -14.19
N LEU A 241 4.58 13.84 -13.79
CA LEU A 241 3.51 13.98 -12.80
C LEU A 241 4.01 14.60 -11.50
N THR A 242 5.10 14.07 -10.94
CA THR A 242 5.64 14.57 -9.66
C THR A 242 6.11 16.02 -9.79
N ARG A 243 6.78 16.36 -10.87
CA ARG A 243 7.22 17.74 -11.12
C ARG A 243 6.03 18.70 -11.29
N LEU A 244 4.96 18.30 -11.99
CA LEU A 244 3.75 19.11 -12.11
C LEU A 244 3.13 19.39 -10.74
N ILE A 245 3.01 18.37 -9.87
CA ILE A 245 2.48 18.53 -8.52
C ILE A 245 3.28 19.58 -7.74
N PHE A 246 4.62 19.44 -7.73
CA PHE A 246 5.46 20.39 -7.00
C PHE A 246 5.43 21.79 -7.65
N ALA A 247 5.50 21.90 -8.98
CA ALA A 247 5.47 23.20 -9.65
C ALA A 247 4.19 23.99 -9.35
N VAL A 248 3.04 23.34 -9.43
CA VAL A 248 1.73 23.99 -9.25
C VAL A 248 1.47 24.31 -7.78
N LEU A 249 1.77 23.40 -6.86
CA LEU A 249 1.39 23.54 -5.45
C LEU A 249 2.43 24.27 -4.58
N SER A 250 3.70 24.38 -5.04
CA SER A 250 4.70 25.20 -4.33
C SER A 250 4.60 26.69 -4.63
N THR A 251 3.77 27.05 -5.63
CA THR A 251 3.54 28.46 -5.99
C THR A 251 2.33 28.96 -5.21
N PRO A 252 2.44 30.05 -4.46
CA PRO A 252 1.29 30.63 -3.77
C PRO A 252 0.15 30.93 -4.76
N PRO A 253 -1.12 30.71 -4.41
CA PRO A 253 -2.25 31.14 -5.21
C PRO A 253 -2.08 32.64 -5.54
N HIS A 254 -2.29 33.03 -6.79
CA HIS A 254 -2.09 34.40 -7.34
C HIS A 254 -0.66 34.88 -7.58
N SER A 255 0.38 34.10 -7.29
CA SER A 255 1.72 34.45 -7.80
C SER A 255 1.85 34.00 -9.25
N SER A 256 2.44 34.87 -10.09
CA SER A 256 2.63 34.53 -11.51
C SER A 256 3.50 33.25 -11.60
N LEU A 257 3.00 32.23 -12.30
CA LEU A 257 3.72 31.00 -12.64
C LEU A 257 4.95 31.26 -13.54
N LEU A 258 5.32 32.52 -13.76
CA LEU A 258 6.38 32.94 -14.72
C LEU A 258 7.73 32.29 -14.46
N THR A 259 8.09 32.05 -13.18
CA THR A 259 9.34 31.38 -12.81
C THR A 259 9.28 29.86 -12.97
N THR A 260 8.11 29.27 -12.85
CA THR A 260 7.86 27.83 -13.07
C THR A 260 7.63 27.49 -14.55
N HIS A 261 7.25 28.49 -15.36
CA HIS A 261 6.94 28.33 -16.77
C HIS A 261 8.09 27.74 -17.57
N SER A 262 9.32 28.22 -17.41
CA SER A 262 10.47 27.69 -18.15
C SER A 262 10.75 26.22 -17.86
N SER A 263 10.48 25.77 -16.63
CA SER A 263 10.63 24.35 -16.24
C SER A 263 9.48 23.47 -16.72
N LEU A 264 8.26 24.02 -16.85
CA LEU A 264 7.11 23.28 -17.39
C LEU A 264 7.17 23.14 -18.93
N VAL A 265 7.58 24.18 -19.63
CA VAL A 265 7.68 24.18 -21.11
C VAL A 265 8.77 23.24 -21.62
N THR A 266 9.94 23.22 -20.98
CA THR A 266 11.03 22.32 -21.39
C THR A 266 10.69 20.83 -21.22
N MET A 267 9.68 20.49 -20.46
CA MET A 267 9.31 19.09 -20.21
C MET A 267 8.40 18.47 -21.23
N THR A 268 7.61 19.26 -21.94
CA THR A 268 6.73 18.72 -22.99
C THR A 268 7.50 18.23 -24.21
N SER A 269 8.72 18.75 -24.42
CA SER A 269 9.59 18.33 -25.53
C SER A 269 10.21 16.94 -25.32
N ASP A 270 10.36 16.49 -24.06
CA ASP A 270 11.06 15.25 -23.73
C ASP A 270 10.11 14.05 -23.57
N LEU A 271 8.79 14.29 -23.57
CA LEU A 271 7.81 13.23 -23.42
C LEU A 271 7.48 12.59 -24.77
N SER A 272 7.55 11.26 -24.84
CA SER A 272 7.05 10.50 -25.98
C SER A 272 5.55 10.74 -26.20
N SER A 273 5.04 10.47 -27.40
CA SER A 273 3.60 10.60 -27.67
C SER A 273 2.76 9.81 -26.66
N PRO A 274 1.70 10.41 -26.09
CA PRO A 274 0.90 9.77 -25.05
C PRO A 274 0.11 8.58 -25.60
N THR A 275 0.37 7.38 -25.06
CA THR A 275 -0.27 6.12 -25.47
C THR A 275 -1.39 5.69 -24.53
N SER A 276 -1.27 5.97 -23.22
CA SER A 276 -2.25 5.58 -22.21
C SER A 276 -3.21 6.72 -21.86
N LYS A 277 -4.35 6.37 -21.21
CA LYS A 277 -5.30 7.36 -20.71
C LYS A 277 -4.65 8.32 -19.70
N PHE A 278 -3.81 7.79 -18.81
CA PHE A 278 -3.05 8.57 -17.84
C PHE A 278 -2.11 9.58 -18.52
N GLN A 279 -1.37 9.14 -19.53
CA GLN A 279 -0.43 10.01 -20.25
C GLN A 279 -1.14 11.14 -20.98
N ARG A 280 -2.27 10.85 -21.62
CA ARG A 280 -3.11 11.86 -22.28
C ARG A 280 -3.63 12.89 -21.28
N GLN A 281 -4.17 12.44 -20.17
CA GLN A 281 -4.64 13.34 -19.12
C GLN A 281 -3.53 14.24 -18.58
N LEU A 282 -2.33 13.69 -18.35
CA LEU A 282 -1.20 14.48 -17.86
C LEU A 282 -0.73 15.49 -18.91
N ALA A 283 -0.73 15.13 -20.20
CA ALA A 283 -0.41 16.06 -21.29
C ALA A 283 -1.43 17.21 -21.35
N ASP A 284 -2.72 16.92 -21.16
CA ASP A 284 -3.78 17.93 -21.11
C ASP A 284 -3.60 18.89 -19.92
N GLU A 285 -3.14 18.37 -18.77
CA GLU A 285 -2.82 19.22 -17.60
C GLU A 285 -1.63 20.16 -17.88
N TYR A 286 -0.59 19.65 -18.51
CA TYR A 286 0.55 20.50 -18.91
C TYR A 286 0.12 21.57 -19.89
N ALA A 287 -0.72 21.26 -20.86
CA ALA A 287 -1.26 22.23 -21.82
C ALA A 287 -2.10 23.30 -21.12
N TYR A 288 -2.92 22.92 -20.14
CA TYR A 288 -3.73 23.84 -19.33
C TYR A 288 -2.85 24.84 -18.59
N TYR A 289 -1.89 24.40 -17.79
CA TYR A 289 -1.04 25.30 -17.01
C TYR A 289 -0.11 26.15 -17.89
N ASN A 290 0.35 25.64 -19.03
CA ASN A 290 1.12 26.42 -19.99
C ASN A 290 0.29 27.54 -20.63
N ALA A 291 -0.99 27.30 -20.97
CA ALA A 291 -1.88 28.31 -21.51
C ALA A 291 -2.18 29.40 -20.49
N GLU A 292 -2.39 29.07 -19.22
CA GLU A 292 -2.60 30.04 -18.14
C GLU A 292 -1.37 30.92 -17.92
N CYS A 293 -0.18 30.35 -17.98
CA CYS A 293 1.07 31.11 -17.89
C CYS A 293 1.21 32.14 -19.01
N ILE A 294 0.85 31.78 -20.26
CA ILE A 294 0.91 32.70 -21.41
C ILE A 294 -0.08 33.84 -21.22
N ASN A 295 -1.31 33.58 -20.80
CA ASN A 295 -2.34 34.58 -20.59
C ASN A 295 -1.97 35.53 -19.42
N SER A 296 -1.33 35.05 -18.37
CA SER A 296 -0.84 35.87 -17.26
C SER A 296 0.31 36.79 -17.66
N SER A 297 1.15 36.38 -18.61
CA SER A 297 2.25 37.19 -19.13
C SER A 297 1.80 38.29 -20.13
N ALA A 298 0.69 38.01 -20.83
CA ALA A 298 0.13 38.98 -21.80
C ALA A 298 -0.70 40.12 -21.14
N GLY A 299 -1.11 39.93 -19.87
CA GLY A 299 -1.96 40.88 -19.13
C GLY A 299 -1.23 41.96 -18.32
N CYS A 300 0.09 42.10 -18.40
CA CYS A 300 0.82 43.16 -17.74
C CYS A 300 0.99 44.38 -18.68
N PRO A 301 0.08 45.40 -18.69
CA PRO A 301 0.34 46.59 -19.46
C PRO A 301 1.53 47.32 -18.79
N SER A 302 2.61 47.49 -19.55
CA SER A 302 3.72 48.36 -19.17
C SER A 302 3.15 49.72 -18.79
N ARG A 303 3.14 50.07 -17.51
CA ARG A 303 2.97 51.46 -17.08
C ARG A 303 4.16 52.26 -17.61
N ALA A 304 3.96 52.82 -18.79
CA ALA A 304 4.82 53.88 -19.29
C ALA A 304 4.76 55.02 -18.26
N SER A 305 5.90 55.29 -17.66
CA SER A 305 6.14 56.44 -16.82
C SER A 305 6.08 57.68 -17.74
N THR A 306 4.96 58.40 -17.72
CA THR A 306 4.92 59.80 -18.16
C THR A 306 5.25 60.65 -16.93
N ARG A 307 6.51 61.07 -16.84
CA ARG A 307 6.91 62.27 -16.11
C ARG A 307 6.56 63.46 -17.00
N THR A 308 5.74 64.32 -16.52
CA THR A 308 5.77 65.76 -16.76
C THR A 308 5.53 66.43 -15.43
#